data_2e0df96f72bd7f424b214f0335491afa
#
_entry.id   2e0df96f72bd7f424b214f0335491afa
#
_cell.length_a   1.000
_cell.length_b   1.000
_cell.length_c   1.000
_cell.angle_alpha   90.00
_cell.angle_beta   90.00
_cell.angle_gamma   90.00
#
_symmetry.space_group_name_H-M   'P 1'
#
loop_
_entity.id
_entity.type
_entity.pdbx_description
1 polymer ?
#
loop_
_entity_poly.entity_id
_entity_poly.type
_entity_poly.pdbx_seq_one_letter_code
_entity_poly.pdbx_strand_id
1 'polypeptide(L)'
;MRRVILVGMLLGLAGVGWGQSADSVAPMGSMSMPHGAGNMSAHMMLSATRPLKPGDQEKADAIAAAAKAAIAPYVDYKKALADGFVIFLPNVPQKIYHFTNYSRGIAAARKFDPSMPTSLLYEKTTDGGYKLVGAMYTDRQRAPEVELDERIPLSVARWHEHVNFCKAPAGQETAYFGKDAKFGLLGSISTEKDCVAAGGTFQPNLFGWMVHVYPFEMDRKAVWSVDRDDDGDMKGLKM
;
A
#
# COMPACT_ATOMS: atom_id res chain seq x y z
N MET A 1 -5.98 77.97 0.97
CA MET A 1 -5.58 78.66 -0.26
C MET A 1 -4.20 78.25 -0.65
N ARG A 2 -4.07 77.44 -1.72
CA ARG A 2 -2.94 77.42 -2.65
C ARG A 2 -3.24 76.31 -3.68
N ARG A 3 -3.56 76.80 -4.87
CA ARG A 3 -3.66 76.01 -6.10
C ARG A 3 -2.27 75.63 -6.55
N VAL A 4 -2.04 74.42 -7.01
CA VAL A 4 -0.94 74.07 -7.91
C VAL A 4 -1.42 73.12 -8.99
N ILE A 5 -1.09 73.48 -10.12
CA ILE A 5 -1.39 73.26 -11.51
C ILE A 5 -0.96 71.85 -11.93
N LEU A 6 -1.86 71.24 -12.79
CA LEU A 6 -1.53 70.09 -13.62
C LEU A 6 -0.45 70.44 -14.66
N VAL A 7 0.51 69.55 -14.85
CA VAL A 7 1.26 69.44 -16.10
C VAL A 7 1.14 68.00 -16.58
N GLY A 8 0.43 67.86 -17.67
CA GLY A 8 0.38 66.60 -18.41
C GLY A 8 1.64 66.40 -19.20
N MET A 9 2.10 65.18 -19.27
CA MET A 9 3.12 64.73 -20.22
C MET A 9 2.69 63.42 -20.81
N LEU A 10 2.18 63.50 -22.07
CA LEU A 10 1.99 62.36 -22.94
C LEU A 10 3.36 61.86 -23.43
N LEU A 11 3.67 60.59 -23.23
CA LEU A 11 4.76 59.91 -23.94
C LEU A 11 4.31 58.53 -24.40
N GLY A 12 4.58 58.31 -25.64
CA GLY A 12 4.13 57.34 -26.58
C GLY A 12 4.19 55.88 -26.23
N LEU A 13 3.25 55.18 -26.82
CA LEU A 13 3.16 53.74 -26.93
C LEU A 13 4.27 53.17 -27.80
N ALA A 14 5.11 52.33 -27.24
CA ALA A 14 5.81 51.30 -27.99
C ALA A 14 5.23 49.95 -27.56
N GLY A 15 4.40 49.37 -28.41
CA GLY A 15 3.85 48.04 -28.27
C GLY A 15 4.94 46.99 -28.44
N VAL A 16 5.30 46.30 -27.34
CA VAL A 16 6.06 45.04 -27.41
C VAL A 16 5.04 43.93 -27.25
N GLY A 17 4.72 43.28 -28.35
CA GLY A 17 3.91 42.08 -28.38
C GLY A 17 4.63 40.94 -27.66
N TRP A 18 4.13 40.60 -26.49
CA TRP A 18 4.49 39.33 -25.84
C TRP A 18 3.63 38.24 -26.42
N GLY A 19 4.22 37.44 -27.29
CA GLY A 19 3.65 36.17 -27.71
C GLY A 19 3.49 35.28 -26.50
N GLN A 20 2.27 35.04 -26.06
CA GLN A 20 1.94 33.96 -25.17
C GLN A 20 2.09 32.66 -25.93
N SER A 21 3.19 31.97 -25.73
CA SER A 21 3.29 30.55 -26.06
C SER A 21 2.31 29.85 -25.14
N ALA A 22 1.20 29.38 -25.68
CA ALA A 22 0.36 28.41 -25.01
C ALA A 22 1.17 27.13 -24.88
N ASP A 23 1.81 26.93 -23.73
CA ASP A 23 2.32 25.62 -23.34
C ASP A 23 1.11 24.70 -23.31
N SER A 24 0.96 23.92 -24.36
CA SER A 24 0.08 22.76 -24.38
C SER A 24 0.56 21.79 -23.32
N VAL A 25 -0.11 21.80 -22.15
CA VAL A 25 -0.02 20.72 -21.19
C VAL A 25 -0.49 19.48 -21.93
N ALA A 26 0.45 18.67 -22.37
CA ALA A 26 0.15 17.34 -22.90
C ALA A 26 -0.64 16.58 -21.82
N PRO A 27 -1.74 15.89 -22.17
CA PRO A 27 -2.42 15.02 -21.23
C PRO A 27 -1.39 14.01 -20.73
N MET A 28 -1.27 13.87 -19.40
CA MET A 28 -0.45 12.82 -18.80
C MET A 28 -0.91 11.50 -19.41
N GLY A 29 -0.09 10.99 -20.32
CA GLY A 29 -0.32 9.71 -20.96
C GLY A 29 -0.48 8.69 -19.86
N SER A 30 -1.52 7.88 -19.95
CA SER A 30 -1.67 6.68 -19.17
C SER A 30 -0.35 5.91 -19.28
N MET A 31 0.41 5.84 -18.18
CA MET A 31 1.58 4.97 -18.14
C MET A 31 1.07 3.54 -18.31
N SER A 32 1.20 3.04 -19.52
CA SER A 32 1.00 1.62 -19.81
C SER A 32 2.07 0.88 -19.03
N MET A 33 1.67 0.22 -17.95
CA MET A 33 2.57 -0.62 -17.15
C MET A 33 3.08 -1.76 -18.03
N PRO A 34 4.36 -2.10 -17.99
CA PRO A 34 4.88 -3.21 -18.76
C PRO A 34 4.18 -4.50 -18.32
N HIS A 35 3.59 -5.19 -19.30
CA HIS A 35 3.00 -6.53 -19.14
C HIS A 35 4.10 -7.51 -18.71
N GLY A 36 4.16 -7.86 -17.42
CA GLY A 36 5.17 -8.78 -16.90
C GLY A 36 5.09 -9.07 -15.41
N ALA A 37 4.21 -8.42 -14.66
CA ALA A 37 3.91 -8.79 -13.30
C ALA A 37 2.54 -9.47 -13.29
N GLY A 38 2.43 -10.61 -12.63
CA GLY A 38 1.19 -11.36 -12.50
C GLY A 38 0.03 -10.48 -12.05
N ASN A 39 -1.18 -10.92 -12.34
CA ASN A 39 -2.47 -10.23 -12.22
C ASN A 39 -2.56 -9.30 -10.99
N MET A 40 -1.99 -8.08 -11.11
CA MET A 40 -2.14 -7.07 -10.05
C MET A 40 -3.58 -6.64 -10.03
N SER A 41 -4.25 -6.92 -8.94
CA SER A 41 -5.65 -6.59 -8.72
C SER A 41 -5.86 -5.09 -8.94
N ALA A 42 -6.99 -4.71 -9.54
CA ALA A 42 -7.45 -3.32 -9.62
C ALA A 42 -7.57 -2.63 -8.23
N HIS A 43 -7.39 -3.41 -7.18
CA HIS A 43 -7.48 -3.00 -5.78
C HIS A 43 -6.12 -2.89 -5.09
N MET A 44 -5.00 -2.97 -5.83
CA MET A 44 -3.66 -2.79 -5.28
C MET A 44 -2.86 -1.79 -6.11
N MET A 45 -2.21 -0.86 -5.43
CA MET A 45 -1.23 0.06 -5.98
C MET A 45 0.14 -0.26 -5.40
N LEU A 46 1.15 -0.37 -6.26
CA LEU A 46 2.53 -0.58 -5.84
C LEU A 46 3.34 0.71 -5.96
N SER A 47 4.29 0.90 -5.04
CA SER A 47 5.30 1.95 -5.17
C SER A 47 6.11 1.79 -6.44
N ALA A 48 6.71 2.86 -6.93
CA ALA A 48 7.70 2.78 -7.99
C ALA A 48 8.90 1.91 -7.56
N THR A 49 9.67 1.47 -8.54
CA THR A 49 10.98 0.87 -8.32
C THR A 49 12.06 1.83 -8.79
N ARG A 50 13.24 1.73 -8.24
CA ARG A 50 14.41 2.46 -8.71
C ARG A 50 15.62 1.53 -8.90
N PRO A 51 16.65 1.97 -9.65
CA PRO A 51 17.89 1.21 -9.75
C PRO A 51 18.54 0.97 -8.38
N LEU A 52 19.19 -0.20 -8.26
CA LEU A 52 19.97 -0.56 -7.08
C LEU A 52 21.13 0.41 -6.88
N LYS A 53 21.31 0.91 -5.66
CA LYS A 53 22.44 1.74 -5.26
C LYS A 53 23.34 0.97 -4.28
N PRO A 54 24.63 1.33 -4.17
CA PRO A 54 25.50 0.78 -3.14
C PRO A 54 24.88 0.92 -1.75
N GLY A 55 24.88 -0.15 -0.96
CA GLY A 55 24.31 -0.18 0.38
C GLY A 55 22.82 -0.54 0.48
N ASP A 56 22.07 -0.55 -0.63
CA ASP A 56 20.64 -0.86 -0.60
C ASP A 56 20.36 -2.29 -0.13
N GLN A 57 21.12 -3.25 -0.70
CA GLN A 57 20.92 -4.65 -0.36
C GLN A 57 21.34 -4.93 1.09
N GLU A 58 22.44 -4.37 1.53
CA GLU A 58 22.94 -4.49 2.91
C GLU A 58 21.93 -3.92 3.90
N LYS A 59 21.31 -2.77 3.57
CA LYS A 59 20.26 -2.17 4.38
C LYS A 59 19.03 -3.06 4.45
N ALA A 60 18.57 -3.58 3.32
CA ALA A 60 17.42 -4.47 3.27
C ALA A 60 17.67 -5.78 4.04
N ASP A 61 18.86 -6.38 3.89
CA ASP A 61 19.27 -7.58 4.60
C ASP A 61 19.32 -7.32 6.13
N ALA A 62 19.83 -6.17 6.57
CA ALA A 62 19.86 -5.78 7.98
C ALA A 62 18.45 -5.62 8.56
N ILE A 63 17.51 -5.02 7.79
CA ILE A 63 16.11 -4.89 8.19
C ILE A 63 15.45 -6.26 8.28
N ALA A 64 15.68 -7.16 7.32
CA ALA A 64 15.13 -8.52 7.36
C ALA A 64 15.67 -9.31 8.56
N ALA A 65 16.95 -9.16 8.88
CA ALA A 65 17.56 -9.78 10.06
C ALA A 65 16.96 -9.23 11.37
N ALA A 66 16.76 -7.93 11.48
CA ALA A 66 16.11 -7.30 12.62
C ALA A 66 14.64 -7.76 12.76
N ALA A 67 13.90 -7.84 11.64
CA ALA A 67 12.56 -8.41 11.60
C ALA A 67 12.55 -9.85 12.15
N LYS A 68 13.45 -10.70 11.63
CA LYS A 68 13.57 -12.10 12.07
C LYS A 68 13.78 -12.23 13.58
N ALA A 69 14.69 -11.43 14.12
CA ALA A 69 14.95 -11.40 15.57
C ALA A 69 13.73 -10.91 16.35
N ALA A 70 13.07 -9.85 15.88
CA ALA A 70 11.91 -9.26 16.55
C ALA A 70 10.69 -10.18 16.58
N ILE A 71 10.49 -11.01 15.53
CA ILE A 71 9.33 -11.91 15.46
C ILE A 71 9.60 -13.30 16.01
N ALA A 72 10.85 -13.68 16.29
CA ALA A 72 11.21 -14.98 16.82
C ALA A 72 10.41 -15.41 18.07
N PRO A 73 10.07 -14.52 19.03
CA PRO A 73 9.24 -14.88 20.18
C PRO A 73 7.81 -15.29 19.83
N TYR A 74 7.34 -14.97 18.63
CA TYR A 74 5.95 -15.14 18.18
C TYR A 74 5.74 -16.38 17.31
N VAL A 75 6.70 -17.31 17.31
CA VAL A 75 6.47 -18.67 16.75
C VAL A 75 5.27 -19.32 17.43
N ASP A 76 5.10 -19.11 18.73
CA ASP A 76 3.82 -19.36 19.41
C ASP A 76 2.90 -18.15 19.20
N TYR A 77 1.91 -18.29 18.33
CA TYR A 77 0.96 -17.23 18.01
C TYR A 77 0.15 -16.75 19.24
N LYS A 78 0.00 -17.59 20.27
CA LYS A 78 -0.71 -17.22 21.50
C LYS A 78 0.03 -16.10 22.24
N LYS A 79 1.37 -16.12 22.16
CA LYS A 79 2.17 -15.02 22.69
C LYS A 79 1.90 -13.71 21.94
N ALA A 80 1.73 -13.75 20.63
CA ALA A 80 1.36 -12.56 19.86
C ALA A 80 0.03 -11.98 20.35
N LEU A 81 -0.99 -12.82 20.55
CA LEU A 81 -2.28 -12.39 21.11
C LEU A 81 -2.13 -11.79 22.50
N ALA A 82 -1.32 -12.40 23.37
CA ALA A 82 -1.06 -11.90 24.71
C ALA A 82 -0.33 -10.55 24.71
N ASP A 83 0.52 -10.29 23.70
CA ASP A 83 1.25 -9.03 23.53
C ASP A 83 0.45 -7.96 22.75
N GLY A 84 -0.87 -8.17 22.58
CA GLY A 84 -1.79 -7.17 22.02
C GLY A 84 -1.89 -7.14 20.50
N PHE A 85 -1.40 -8.18 19.82
CA PHE A 85 -1.75 -8.39 18.41
C PHE A 85 -3.15 -8.98 18.31
N VAL A 86 -3.91 -8.55 17.31
CA VAL A 86 -5.25 -9.05 17.00
C VAL A 86 -5.30 -9.58 15.58
N ILE A 87 -6.05 -10.64 15.36
CA ILE A 87 -6.20 -11.22 14.03
C ILE A 87 -7.10 -10.31 13.21
N PHE A 88 -6.58 -9.80 12.09
CA PHE A 88 -7.35 -9.01 11.15
C PHE A 88 -8.29 -9.93 10.36
N LEU A 89 -9.59 -9.63 10.38
CA LEU A 89 -10.66 -10.40 9.72
C LEU A 89 -10.59 -11.91 10.04
N PRO A 90 -10.69 -12.33 11.32
CA PRO A 90 -10.43 -13.72 11.73
C PRO A 90 -11.41 -14.74 11.12
N ASN A 91 -12.59 -14.30 10.74
CA ASN A 91 -13.65 -15.14 10.16
C ASN A 91 -13.63 -15.19 8.62
N VAL A 92 -12.70 -14.45 8.00
CA VAL A 92 -12.50 -14.47 6.55
C VAL A 92 -11.35 -15.41 6.23
N PRO A 93 -11.54 -16.43 5.37
CA PRO A 93 -10.43 -17.25 4.91
C PRO A 93 -9.39 -16.40 4.20
N GLN A 94 -8.14 -16.50 4.64
CA GLN A 94 -7.00 -15.76 4.10
C GLN A 94 -5.85 -16.75 3.88
N LYS A 95 -5.06 -16.54 2.84
CA LYS A 95 -3.82 -17.30 2.63
C LYS A 95 -2.81 -16.95 3.71
N ILE A 96 -2.64 -15.64 3.95
CA ILE A 96 -1.79 -15.09 5.01
C ILE A 96 -2.66 -14.31 5.98
N TYR A 97 -2.68 -14.71 7.23
CA TYR A 97 -3.37 -14.01 8.30
C TYR A 97 -2.47 -12.96 8.92
N HIS A 98 -2.97 -11.73 9.00
CA HIS A 98 -2.29 -10.61 9.64
C HIS A 98 -2.70 -10.52 11.11
N PHE A 99 -1.75 -10.71 12.00
CA PHE A 99 -1.92 -10.42 13.42
C PHE A 99 -1.38 -9.01 13.63
N THR A 100 -2.26 -8.04 13.79
CA THR A 100 -1.94 -6.61 13.75
C THR A 100 -1.93 -6.01 15.14
N ASN A 101 -0.89 -5.23 15.44
CA ASN A 101 -0.82 -4.38 16.63
C ASN A 101 -1.02 -2.92 16.21
N TYR A 102 -2.19 -2.38 16.45
CA TYR A 102 -2.57 -1.03 16.02
C TYR A 102 -1.72 0.07 16.67
N SER A 103 -1.27 -0.13 17.92
CA SER A 103 -0.39 0.83 18.59
C SER A 103 0.96 0.93 17.88
N ARG A 104 1.50 -0.19 17.39
CA ARG A 104 2.71 -0.21 16.57
C ARG A 104 2.47 0.47 15.22
N GLY A 105 1.29 0.31 14.61
CA GLY A 105 0.92 1.01 13.39
C GLY A 105 0.90 2.53 13.55
N ILE A 106 0.36 3.03 14.67
CA ILE A 106 0.38 4.46 14.99
C ILE A 106 1.83 4.97 15.20
N ALA A 107 2.68 4.17 15.85
CA ALA A 107 4.09 4.52 16.04
C ALA A 107 4.85 4.52 14.70
N ALA A 108 4.62 3.52 13.86
CA ALA A 108 5.24 3.37 12.54
C ALA A 108 4.95 4.55 11.60
N ALA A 109 3.76 5.16 11.69
CA ALA A 109 3.42 6.36 10.93
C ALA A 109 4.32 7.58 11.25
N ARG A 110 5.06 7.55 12.36
CA ARG A 110 5.96 8.62 12.79
C ARG A 110 7.43 8.25 12.65
N LYS A 111 7.77 6.99 12.92
CA LYS A 111 9.15 6.51 12.93
C LYS A 111 9.18 5.04 12.52
N PHE A 112 9.99 4.74 11.51
CA PHE A 112 10.28 3.37 11.13
C PHE A 112 11.24 2.72 12.15
N ASP A 113 10.89 1.54 12.63
CA ASP A 113 11.73 0.71 13.50
C ASP A 113 11.62 -0.76 13.04
N PRO A 114 12.71 -1.33 12.50
CA PRO A 114 12.71 -2.73 12.03
C PRO A 114 12.43 -3.76 13.13
N SER A 115 12.64 -3.40 14.41
CA SER A 115 12.31 -4.28 15.56
C SER A 115 10.85 -4.23 15.97
N MET A 116 10.05 -3.34 15.37
CA MET A 116 8.67 -3.08 15.74
C MET A 116 7.71 -3.26 14.55
N PRO A 117 7.64 -4.45 13.93
CA PRO A 117 6.70 -4.67 12.84
C PRO A 117 5.25 -4.41 13.30
N THR A 118 4.45 -3.85 12.40
CA THR A 118 3.04 -3.54 12.65
C THR A 118 2.20 -4.80 12.73
N SER A 119 2.50 -5.79 11.89
CA SER A 119 1.80 -7.07 11.90
C SER A 119 2.78 -8.23 11.80
N LEU A 120 2.34 -9.36 12.33
CA LEU A 120 2.94 -10.67 12.15
C LEU A 120 2.14 -11.42 11.10
N LEU A 121 2.81 -12.13 10.22
CA LEU A 121 2.20 -12.87 9.12
C LEU A 121 2.22 -14.37 9.44
N TYR A 122 1.03 -14.97 9.35
CA TYR A 122 0.84 -16.38 9.65
C TYR A 122 0.09 -17.12 8.54
N GLU A 123 0.52 -18.34 8.27
CA GLU A 123 -0.27 -19.34 7.56
C GLU A 123 -1.11 -20.14 8.54
N LYS A 124 -2.39 -20.40 8.22
CA LYS A 124 -3.22 -21.27 9.04
C LYS A 124 -2.83 -22.73 8.81
N THR A 125 -2.63 -23.47 9.89
CA THR A 125 -2.26 -24.88 9.84
C THR A 125 -3.49 -25.80 9.80
N THR A 126 -3.31 -27.02 9.34
CA THR A 126 -4.41 -28.01 9.21
C THR A 126 -5.04 -28.43 10.53
N ASP A 127 -4.29 -28.29 11.63
CA ASP A 127 -4.78 -28.51 13.00
C ASP A 127 -5.49 -27.30 13.61
N GLY A 128 -5.68 -26.23 12.83
CA GLY A 128 -6.36 -25.00 13.25
C GLY A 128 -5.48 -23.99 13.97
N GLY A 129 -4.18 -24.27 14.09
CA GLY A 129 -3.17 -23.33 14.60
C GLY A 129 -2.67 -22.35 13.53
N TYR A 130 -1.55 -21.68 13.84
CA TYR A 130 -0.92 -20.70 12.97
C TYR A 130 0.60 -20.85 12.99
N LYS A 131 1.19 -20.87 11.79
CA LYS A 131 2.63 -20.92 11.57
C LYS A 131 3.13 -19.54 11.17
N LEU A 132 4.06 -18.98 11.93
CA LEU A 132 4.70 -17.71 11.62
C LEU A 132 5.52 -17.82 10.34
N VAL A 133 5.29 -16.92 9.38
CA VAL A 133 6.00 -16.88 8.09
C VAL A 133 6.68 -15.55 7.81
N GLY A 134 6.25 -14.47 8.47
CA GLY A 134 6.85 -13.16 8.23
C GLY A 134 6.30 -12.05 9.09
N ALA A 135 6.57 -10.83 8.65
CA ALA A 135 6.09 -9.59 9.26
C ALA A 135 5.69 -8.57 8.20
N MET A 136 4.92 -7.57 8.62
CA MET A 136 4.52 -6.43 7.80
C MET A 136 4.88 -5.14 8.53
N TYR A 137 5.44 -4.20 7.78
CA TYR A 137 5.59 -2.81 8.20
C TYR A 137 4.57 -1.94 7.49
N THR A 138 4.19 -0.86 8.14
CA THR A 138 3.24 0.10 7.58
C THR A 138 3.79 1.51 7.59
N ASP A 139 3.25 2.34 6.70
CA ASP A 139 3.39 3.78 6.74
C ASP A 139 2.03 4.44 6.56
N ARG A 140 1.96 5.77 6.79
CA ARG A 140 0.73 6.52 6.62
C ARG A 140 0.28 6.56 5.14
N GLN A 141 -1.00 6.72 4.93
CA GLN A 141 -1.52 7.09 3.61
C GLN A 141 -0.79 8.33 3.10
N ARG A 142 -0.55 8.39 1.80
CA ARG A 142 0.13 9.51 1.13
C ARG A 142 1.55 9.78 1.63
N ALA A 143 2.21 8.81 2.24
CA ALA A 143 3.66 8.90 2.43
C ALA A 143 4.32 9.03 1.06
N PRO A 144 5.23 10.00 0.85
CA PRO A 144 5.91 10.13 -0.43
C PRO A 144 6.88 8.97 -0.63
N GLU A 145 7.10 8.56 -1.86
CA GLU A 145 7.98 7.43 -2.19
C GLU A 145 9.42 7.61 -1.66
N VAL A 146 9.90 8.84 -1.54
CA VAL A 146 11.22 9.12 -0.93
C VAL A 146 11.27 8.64 0.52
N GLU A 147 10.19 8.81 1.28
CA GLU A 147 10.11 8.32 2.66
C GLU A 147 10.06 6.78 2.71
N LEU A 148 9.31 6.16 1.81
CA LEU A 148 9.27 4.71 1.69
C LEU A 148 10.66 4.14 1.36
N ASP A 149 11.39 4.79 0.43
CA ASP A 149 12.76 4.45 0.03
C ASP A 149 13.77 4.63 1.17
N GLU A 150 13.58 5.67 1.98
CA GLU A 150 14.39 5.90 3.18
C GLU A 150 14.16 4.83 4.25
N ARG A 151 12.96 4.28 4.35
CA ARG A 151 12.65 3.17 5.28
C ARG A 151 13.24 1.86 4.76
N ILE A 152 12.83 1.45 3.58
CA ILE A 152 13.28 0.22 2.92
C ILE A 152 13.53 0.52 1.44
N PRO A 153 14.76 0.24 0.91
CA PRO A 153 15.11 0.62 -0.45
C PRO A 153 14.13 0.08 -1.51
N LEU A 154 13.56 0.98 -2.32
CA LEU A 154 12.61 0.64 -3.39
C LEU A 154 13.27 -0.13 -4.56
N SER A 155 14.58 -0.26 -4.55
CA SER A 155 15.33 -1.15 -5.44
C SER A 155 15.27 -2.63 -5.03
N VAL A 156 14.86 -2.91 -3.78
CA VAL A 156 14.84 -4.26 -3.19
C VAL A 156 13.42 -4.68 -2.83
N ALA A 157 12.63 -3.78 -2.23
CA ALA A 157 11.28 -4.08 -1.78
C ALA A 157 10.28 -3.09 -2.39
N ARG A 158 9.07 -3.55 -2.63
CA ARG A 158 7.95 -2.70 -3.09
C ARG A 158 6.90 -2.59 -1.99
N TRP A 159 6.55 -1.34 -1.70
CA TRP A 159 5.40 -1.06 -0.86
C TRP A 159 4.12 -1.16 -1.70
N HIS A 160 3.02 -1.50 -1.06
CA HIS A 160 1.70 -1.52 -1.68
C HIS A 160 0.66 -0.83 -0.81
N GLU A 161 -0.39 -0.32 -1.44
CA GLU A 161 -1.62 0.16 -0.80
C GLU A 161 -2.82 -0.57 -1.40
N HIS A 162 -3.81 -0.84 -0.56
CA HIS A 162 -5.11 -1.28 -1.05
C HIS A 162 -5.94 -0.07 -1.46
N VAL A 163 -6.37 -0.08 -2.71
CA VAL A 163 -7.09 1.03 -3.36
C VAL A 163 -8.42 0.57 -3.93
N ASN A 164 -9.26 1.53 -4.31
CA ASN A 164 -10.52 1.27 -5.02
C ASN A 164 -11.47 0.31 -4.30
N PHE A 165 -11.50 0.36 -2.99
CA PHE A 165 -12.35 -0.53 -2.19
C PHE A 165 -13.81 -0.10 -2.27
N CYS A 166 -14.68 -1.01 -2.69
CA CYS A 166 -16.13 -0.82 -2.61
C CYS A 166 -16.70 -1.60 -1.43
N LYS A 167 -17.18 -0.89 -0.40
CA LYS A 167 -17.89 -1.51 0.73
C LYS A 167 -19.29 -1.88 0.30
N ALA A 168 -19.69 -3.12 0.53
CA ALA A 168 -21.03 -3.60 0.24
C ALA A 168 -22.09 -2.87 1.08
N PRO A 169 -23.32 -2.69 0.56
CA PRO A 169 -24.46 -2.31 1.37
C PRO A 169 -24.74 -3.34 2.48
N ALA A 170 -25.34 -2.91 3.56
CA ALA A 170 -25.75 -3.80 4.64
C ALA A 170 -26.65 -4.93 4.10
N GLY A 171 -26.39 -6.16 4.53
CA GLY A 171 -27.11 -7.36 4.08
C GLY A 171 -26.55 -7.99 2.80
N GLN A 172 -25.50 -7.44 2.20
CA GLN A 172 -24.85 -8.01 1.02
C GLN A 172 -23.40 -8.49 1.31
N GLU A 173 -23.11 -8.86 2.55
CA GLU A 173 -21.75 -9.27 2.98
C GLU A 173 -21.25 -10.53 2.25
N THR A 174 -22.17 -11.39 1.79
CA THR A 174 -21.81 -12.58 0.97
C THR A 174 -21.21 -12.21 -0.38
N ALA A 175 -21.49 -11.01 -0.90
CA ALA A 175 -20.95 -10.55 -2.19
C ALA A 175 -19.49 -10.09 -2.14
N TYR A 176 -18.83 -10.20 -0.98
CA TYR A 176 -17.37 -10.05 -0.85
C TYR A 176 -16.60 -11.29 -1.29
N PHE A 177 -17.25 -12.45 -1.44
CA PHE A 177 -16.60 -13.74 -1.56
C PHE A 177 -17.00 -14.50 -2.83
N GLY A 178 -16.19 -15.50 -3.17
CA GLY A 178 -16.43 -16.38 -4.30
C GLY A 178 -15.91 -15.83 -5.63
N LYS A 179 -16.06 -16.64 -6.67
CA LYS A 179 -15.58 -16.32 -8.04
C LYS A 179 -16.25 -15.08 -8.67
N ASP A 180 -17.47 -14.77 -8.20
CA ASP A 180 -18.29 -13.66 -8.71
C ASP A 180 -18.38 -12.53 -7.66
N ALA A 181 -17.36 -12.40 -6.79
CA ALA A 181 -17.30 -11.31 -5.82
C ALA A 181 -17.45 -9.94 -6.50
N LYS A 182 -18.34 -9.10 -5.98
CA LYS A 182 -18.59 -7.75 -6.50
C LYS A 182 -17.88 -6.68 -5.68
N PHE A 183 -17.84 -6.85 -4.37
CA PHE A 183 -17.32 -5.88 -3.42
C PHE A 183 -16.00 -6.32 -2.80
N GLY A 184 -15.32 -5.40 -2.13
CA GLY A 184 -14.09 -5.69 -1.41
C GLY A 184 -12.84 -5.75 -2.30
N LEU A 185 -11.75 -6.25 -1.74
CA LEU A 185 -10.46 -6.31 -2.42
C LEU A 185 -10.39 -7.39 -3.52
N LEU A 186 -11.32 -8.35 -3.51
CA LEU A 186 -11.44 -9.39 -4.54
C LEU A 186 -12.61 -9.12 -5.49
N GLY A 187 -13.31 -8.01 -5.29
CA GLY A 187 -14.51 -7.67 -6.03
C GLY A 187 -14.23 -7.19 -7.44
N SER A 188 -15.22 -7.28 -8.31
CA SER A 188 -15.15 -6.76 -9.68
C SER A 188 -15.35 -5.24 -9.76
N ILE A 189 -15.89 -4.62 -8.71
CA ILE A 189 -16.18 -3.18 -8.65
C ILE A 189 -14.95 -2.43 -8.14
N SER A 190 -14.29 -1.69 -9.03
CA SER A 190 -13.08 -0.94 -8.74
C SER A 190 -13.17 0.56 -9.04
N THR A 191 -14.37 1.07 -9.38
CA THR A 191 -14.58 2.50 -9.62
C THR A 191 -15.64 3.06 -8.68
N GLU A 192 -15.54 4.34 -8.34
CA GLU A 192 -16.54 5.02 -7.53
C GLU A 192 -17.91 4.97 -8.17
N LYS A 193 -17.98 5.22 -9.49
CA LYS A 193 -19.23 5.21 -10.26
C LYS A 193 -19.96 3.87 -10.12
N ASP A 194 -19.26 2.77 -10.32
CA ASP A 194 -19.86 1.44 -10.28
C ASP A 194 -20.19 1.03 -8.85
N CYS A 195 -19.39 1.47 -7.88
CA CYS A 195 -19.65 1.23 -6.45
C CYS A 195 -20.95 1.91 -6.00
N VAL A 196 -21.12 3.18 -6.34
CA VAL A 196 -22.35 3.95 -6.04
C VAL A 196 -23.55 3.34 -6.77
N ALA A 197 -23.39 2.97 -8.04
CA ALA A 197 -24.47 2.31 -8.81
C ALA A 197 -24.90 0.97 -8.21
N ALA A 198 -23.99 0.27 -7.54
CA ALA A 198 -24.27 -0.97 -6.81
C ALA A 198 -24.79 -0.73 -5.37
N GLY A 199 -25.00 0.52 -4.96
CA GLY A 199 -25.46 0.90 -3.62
C GLY A 199 -24.37 0.81 -2.54
N GLY A 200 -23.10 0.64 -2.94
CA GLY A 200 -21.95 0.55 -2.05
C GLY A 200 -21.41 1.91 -1.61
N THR A 201 -20.41 1.85 -0.74
CA THR A 201 -19.63 3.03 -0.32
C THR A 201 -18.20 2.89 -0.81
N PHE A 202 -17.76 3.82 -1.65
CA PHE A 202 -16.41 3.80 -2.23
C PHE A 202 -15.38 4.39 -1.28
N GLN A 203 -14.24 3.73 -1.18
CA GLN A 203 -13.06 4.18 -0.46
C GLN A 203 -11.86 4.12 -1.41
N PRO A 204 -11.30 5.27 -1.82
CA PRO A 204 -10.19 5.29 -2.77
C PRO A 204 -8.93 4.62 -2.22
N ASN A 205 -8.68 4.73 -0.91
CA ASN A 205 -7.61 4.06 -0.18
C ASN A 205 -8.20 3.44 1.09
N LEU A 206 -7.89 2.18 1.34
CA LEU A 206 -8.41 1.47 2.51
C LEU A 206 -7.49 1.59 3.72
N PHE A 207 -6.16 1.48 3.49
CA PHE A 207 -5.13 1.55 4.52
C PHE A 207 -4.01 2.49 4.05
N GLY A 208 -2.93 2.62 4.82
CA GLY A 208 -1.68 3.23 4.37
C GLY A 208 -0.80 2.25 3.62
N TRP A 209 0.42 2.68 3.30
CA TRP A 209 1.42 1.84 2.67
C TRP A 209 1.81 0.66 3.55
N MET A 210 1.99 -0.49 2.92
CA MET A 210 2.38 -1.74 3.55
C MET A 210 3.53 -2.39 2.77
N VAL A 211 4.40 -3.10 3.50
CA VAL A 211 5.45 -3.92 2.90
C VAL A 211 5.62 -5.18 3.74
N HIS A 212 5.67 -6.33 3.07
CA HIS A 212 5.87 -7.62 3.69
C HIS A 212 7.34 -8.01 3.69
N VAL A 213 7.76 -8.69 4.74
CA VAL A 213 9.07 -9.33 4.84
C VAL A 213 8.92 -10.77 5.32
N TYR A 214 9.51 -11.69 4.59
CA TYR A 214 9.51 -13.13 4.88
C TYR A 214 10.94 -13.58 5.25
N PRO A 215 11.42 -13.27 6.47
CA PRO A 215 12.84 -13.35 6.82
C PRO A 215 13.31 -14.79 7.07
N PHE A 216 12.44 -15.76 6.88
CA PHE A 216 12.78 -17.19 6.93
C PHE A 216 13.08 -17.78 5.54
N GLU A 217 12.84 -17.02 4.48
CA GLU A 217 13.14 -17.43 3.11
C GLU A 217 14.64 -17.39 2.84
N MET A 218 15.11 -18.36 2.05
CA MET A 218 16.51 -18.47 1.63
C MET A 218 16.80 -17.67 0.37
N ASP A 219 15.81 -17.52 -0.52
CA ASP A 219 15.90 -16.69 -1.69
C ASP A 219 15.65 -15.23 -1.33
N ARG A 220 16.61 -14.35 -1.61
CA ARG A 220 16.52 -12.91 -1.36
C ARG A 220 15.30 -12.25 -2.02
N LYS A 221 14.91 -12.74 -3.21
CA LYS A 221 13.72 -12.22 -3.90
C LYS A 221 12.44 -12.61 -3.16
N ALA A 222 12.40 -13.80 -2.57
CA ALA A 222 11.27 -14.27 -1.78
C ALA A 222 11.14 -13.54 -0.44
N VAL A 223 12.25 -13.01 0.12
CA VAL A 223 12.23 -12.24 1.39
C VAL A 223 11.33 -11.00 1.28
N TRP A 224 11.29 -10.32 0.14
CA TRP A 224 10.55 -9.09 -0.09
C TRP A 224 9.44 -9.26 -1.15
N SER A 225 8.94 -10.48 -1.32
CA SER A 225 7.89 -10.76 -2.31
C SER A 225 6.56 -10.12 -1.92
N VAL A 226 5.92 -9.46 -2.89
CA VAL A 226 4.54 -8.98 -2.80
C VAL A 226 3.54 -10.03 -3.29
N ASP A 227 4.00 -11.03 -4.06
CA ASP A 227 3.14 -11.98 -4.76
C ASP A 227 2.50 -13.04 -3.83
N ARG A 228 3.00 -13.18 -2.60
CA ARG A 228 2.48 -14.19 -1.64
C ARG A 228 1.07 -13.93 -1.18
N ASP A 229 0.66 -12.67 -1.13
CA ASP A 229 -0.69 -12.28 -0.72
C ASP A 229 -1.66 -12.20 -1.91
N ASP A 230 -1.10 -11.99 -3.10
CA ASP A 230 -1.85 -11.71 -4.33
C ASP A 230 -2.32 -12.94 -5.08
N ASP A 231 -1.85 -14.13 -4.72
CA ASP A 231 -2.39 -15.33 -5.31
C ASP A 231 -3.87 -15.47 -4.92
N GLY A 232 -4.71 -14.72 -5.64
CA GLY A 232 -6.18 -14.79 -5.61
C GLY A 232 -6.71 -16.19 -5.91
N ASP A 233 -5.96 -17.21 -5.52
CA ASP A 233 -6.33 -18.61 -5.65
C ASP A 233 -7.19 -19.06 -4.48
N MET A 234 -8.33 -18.37 -4.31
CA MET A 234 -9.48 -18.97 -3.63
C MET A 234 -10.13 -20.06 -4.51
N LYS A 235 -9.41 -20.60 -5.49
CA LYS A 235 -9.88 -21.69 -6.36
C LYS A 235 -10.08 -23.01 -5.62
N GLY A 236 -9.71 -23.09 -4.35
CA GLY A 236 -9.75 -24.32 -3.56
C GLY A 236 -10.84 -24.44 -2.50
N LEU A 237 -11.66 -23.44 -2.23
CA LEU A 237 -12.78 -23.60 -1.30
C LEU A 237 -13.94 -24.32 -2.00
N LYS A 238 -13.89 -25.64 -2.00
CA LYS A 238 -15.12 -26.44 -2.07
C LYS A 238 -15.85 -26.26 -0.74
N MET A 239 -17.04 -25.67 -0.81
CA MET A 239 -18.04 -25.77 0.24
C MET A 239 -18.53 -27.21 0.34
#